data_6bc471e5f0ef70ac1354c40b5026ba22
#
_entry.id   6bc471e5f0ef70ac1354c40b5026ba22
#
_cell.length_a   1.000
_cell.length_b   1.000
_cell.length_c   1.000
_cell.angle_alpha   90.00
_cell.angle_beta   90.00
_cell.angle_gamma   90.00
#
_symmetry.space_group_name_H-M   'P 1'
#
loop_
_entity.id
_entity.type
_entity.pdbx_description
1 polymer ?
#
loop_
_entity_poly.entity_id
_entity_poly.type
_entity_poly.pdbx_seq_one_letter_code
_entity_poly.pdbx_strand_id
1 'polypeptide(L)'
;METAQYKTEGKTRSLVLFAVADCTGHGVHGAMVSVVCAGALNRAINEFKLSDVGEILNKVTELVVEALNKNENDVQDGMDIALCGLDISQKVLYASGANNPIWIISQNEKLKTSVEYKSFKEETANGLFLHEFKSLKKHIGLSEQTTKFSSHEIQLNPGDTIYLFSDGYADQFGGQRGKKFKYSSFRKLLLENYHKAMESQKVIINDSF
;
A
#
# COMPACT_ATOMS: atom_id res chain seq x y z
N MET A 1 -4.46 10.14 -6.47
CA MET A 1 -3.15 10.74 -6.08
C MET A 1 -3.42 12.13 -5.60
N GLU A 2 -3.05 12.47 -4.40
CA GLU A 2 -3.23 13.79 -3.79
C GLU A 2 -1.89 14.34 -3.32
N THR A 3 -1.83 15.66 -3.11
CA THR A 3 -0.61 16.32 -2.62
C THR A 3 -0.89 16.91 -1.24
N ALA A 4 -0.14 16.50 -0.23
CA ALA A 4 -0.19 17.07 1.10
C ALA A 4 1.06 17.91 1.38
N GLN A 5 0.89 18.99 2.13
CA GLN A 5 2.01 19.81 2.62
C GLN A 5 2.29 19.46 4.08
N TYR A 6 3.55 19.32 4.42
CA TYR A 6 4.00 19.11 5.79
C TYR A 6 5.18 20.01 6.15
N LYS A 7 5.38 20.24 7.44
CA LYS A 7 6.49 21.05 7.94
C LYS A 7 7.49 20.16 8.65
N THR A 8 8.75 20.22 8.22
CA THR A 8 9.86 19.57 8.91
C THR A 8 10.99 20.59 9.05
N GLU A 9 11.52 20.76 10.24
CA GLU A 9 12.63 21.71 10.53
C GLU A 9 12.35 23.14 10.03
N GLY A 10 11.10 23.60 10.16
CA GLY A 10 10.67 24.94 9.72
C GLY A 10 10.50 25.11 8.20
N LYS A 11 10.72 24.08 7.39
CA LYS A 11 10.49 24.09 5.94
C LYS A 11 9.18 23.41 5.59
N THR A 12 8.41 24.03 4.70
CA THR A 12 7.24 23.39 4.11
C THR A 12 7.70 22.49 2.97
N ARG A 13 7.28 21.22 3.01
CA ARG A 13 7.56 20.22 1.98
C ARG A 13 6.25 19.70 1.40
N SER A 14 6.30 19.16 0.20
CA SER A 14 5.15 18.54 -0.46
C SER A 14 5.34 17.05 -0.56
N LEU A 15 4.37 16.29 -0.06
CA LEU A 15 4.27 14.86 -0.24
C LEU A 15 3.25 14.55 -1.35
N VAL A 16 3.62 13.66 -2.25
CA VAL A 16 2.67 13.03 -3.15
C VAL A 16 2.11 11.81 -2.44
N LEU A 17 0.82 11.87 -2.05
CA LEU A 17 0.11 10.77 -1.40
C LEU A 17 -0.52 9.86 -2.45
N PHE A 18 -0.32 8.54 -2.29
CA PHE A 18 -0.95 7.52 -3.13
C PHE A 18 -1.20 6.26 -2.31
N ALA A 19 -2.28 5.55 -2.64
CA ALA A 19 -2.68 4.35 -1.94
C ALA A 19 -3.33 3.34 -2.87
N VAL A 20 -3.28 2.07 -2.46
CA VAL A 20 -4.13 1.00 -2.97
C VAL A 20 -4.90 0.45 -1.78
N ALA A 21 -6.23 0.45 -1.89
CA ALA A 21 -7.13 -0.03 -0.86
C ALA A 21 -8.05 -1.10 -1.43
N ASP A 22 -8.35 -2.10 -0.60
CA ASP A 22 -9.30 -3.17 -0.87
C ASP A 22 -10.36 -3.18 0.24
N CYS A 23 -11.60 -2.90 -0.12
CA CYS A 23 -12.69 -2.77 0.84
C CYS A 23 -13.44 -4.10 1.02
N THR A 24 -13.94 -4.34 2.22
CA THR A 24 -14.71 -5.53 2.53
C THR A 24 -16.02 -5.59 1.75
N GLY A 25 -16.40 -6.79 1.34
CA GLY A 25 -17.65 -7.05 0.65
C GLY A 25 -17.59 -6.86 -0.87
N HIS A 26 -18.71 -7.13 -1.54
CA HIS A 26 -18.87 -7.03 -3.00
C HIS A 26 -20.25 -6.48 -3.37
N GLY A 27 -20.43 -6.12 -4.64
CA GLY A 27 -21.68 -5.55 -5.11
C GLY A 27 -22.00 -4.20 -4.45
N VAL A 28 -23.27 -3.96 -4.17
CA VAL A 28 -23.75 -2.70 -3.59
C VAL A 28 -23.14 -2.44 -2.22
N HIS A 29 -23.06 -3.47 -1.37
CA HIS A 29 -22.48 -3.33 -0.04
C HIS A 29 -21.00 -2.88 -0.10
N GLY A 30 -20.16 -3.59 -0.85
CA GLY A 30 -18.75 -3.22 -1.02
C GLY A 30 -18.56 -1.83 -1.65
N ALA A 31 -19.45 -1.43 -2.57
CA ALA A 31 -19.43 -0.09 -3.13
C ALA A 31 -19.71 1.00 -2.06
N MET A 32 -20.66 0.76 -1.16
CA MET A 32 -20.96 1.69 -0.05
C MET A 32 -19.78 1.80 0.92
N VAL A 33 -19.19 0.66 1.32
CA VAL A 33 -17.98 0.65 2.17
C VAL A 33 -16.84 1.42 1.50
N SER A 34 -16.62 1.23 0.20
CA SER A 34 -15.59 1.94 -0.55
C SER A 34 -15.79 3.46 -0.56
N VAL A 35 -17.03 3.92 -0.69
CA VAL A 35 -17.36 5.36 -0.62
C VAL A 35 -17.06 5.93 0.77
N VAL A 36 -17.44 5.21 1.84
CA VAL A 36 -17.15 5.61 3.21
C VAL A 36 -15.64 5.68 3.46
N CYS A 37 -14.89 4.65 3.07
CA CYS A 37 -13.44 4.59 3.24
C CYS A 37 -12.71 5.70 2.45
N ALA A 38 -13.10 5.94 1.20
CA ALA A 38 -12.55 7.02 0.38
C ALA A 38 -12.88 8.40 0.97
N GLY A 39 -14.10 8.59 1.48
CA GLY A 39 -14.52 9.80 2.19
C GLY A 39 -13.69 10.04 3.45
N ALA A 40 -13.42 8.99 4.24
CA ALA A 40 -12.61 9.07 5.46
C ALA A 40 -11.15 9.47 5.14
N LEU A 41 -10.55 8.88 4.08
CA LEU A 41 -9.20 9.26 3.60
C LEU A 41 -9.16 10.75 3.22
N ASN A 42 -10.13 11.19 2.41
CA ASN A 42 -10.21 12.58 1.97
C ASN A 42 -10.36 13.55 3.16
N ARG A 43 -11.22 13.22 4.14
CA ARG A 43 -11.38 14.02 5.36
C ARG A 43 -10.11 14.09 6.19
N ALA A 44 -9.43 12.95 6.41
CA ALA A 44 -8.18 12.91 7.16
C ALA A 44 -7.11 13.85 6.57
N ILE A 45 -6.99 13.88 5.24
CA ILE A 45 -6.01 14.71 4.54
C ILE A 45 -6.48 16.17 4.45
N ASN A 46 -7.71 16.42 4.00
CA ASN A 46 -8.16 17.75 3.61
C ASN A 46 -8.83 18.54 4.74
N GLU A 47 -9.55 17.89 5.66
CA GLU A 47 -10.17 18.56 6.80
C GLU A 47 -9.23 18.59 8.01
N PHE A 48 -8.66 17.43 8.38
CA PHE A 48 -7.74 17.33 9.52
C PHE A 48 -6.32 17.74 9.20
N LYS A 49 -6.00 18.00 7.91
CA LYS A 49 -4.67 18.45 7.44
C LYS A 49 -3.52 17.55 7.88
N LEU A 50 -3.80 16.24 7.99
CA LEU A 50 -2.78 15.26 8.32
C LEU A 50 -1.87 14.99 7.11
N SER A 51 -0.58 14.81 7.39
CA SER A 51 0.43 14.50 6.37
C SER A 51 1.30 13.30 6.74
N ASP A 52 1.33 12.89 8.01
CA ASP A 52 1.95 11.64 8.43
C ASP A 52 1.05 10.46 8.06
N VAL A 53 1.59 9.50 7.28
CA VAL A 53 0.79 8.39 6.74
C VAL A 53 0.27 7.43 7.82
N GLY A 54 0.97 7.29 8.95
CA GLY A 54 0.49 6.52 10.09
C GLY A 54 -0.67 7.23 10.81
N GLU A 55 -0.53 8.54 11.04
CA GLU A 55 -1.59 9.35 11.64
C GLU A 55 -2.84 9.43 10.75
N ILE A 56 -2.65 9.51 9.43
CA ILE A 56 -3.75 9.43 8.45
C ILE A 56 -4.51 8.11 8.65
N LEU A 57 -3.83 6.95 8.68
CA LEU A 57 -4.51 5.65 8.85
C LEU A 57 -5.18 5.51 10.22
N ASN A 58 -4.60 6.06 11.29
CA ASN A 58 -5.23 6.09 12.60
C ASN A 58 -6.53 6.90 12.57
N LYS A 59 -6.50 8.10 11.96
CA LYS A 59 -7.70 8.95 11.84
C LYS A 59 -8.75 8.34 10.93
N VAL A 60 -8.34 7.73 9.83
CA VAL A 60 -9.23 7.01 8.93
C VAL A 60 -9.95 5.87 9.66
N THR A 61 -9.23 5.12 10.51
CA THR A 61 -9.83 4.07 11.34
C THR A 61 -10.94 4.61 12.23
N GLU A 62 -10.69 5.72 12.92
CA GLU A 62 -11.71 6.38 13.77
C GLU A 62 -12.96 6.77 12.95
N LEU A 63 -12.75 7.43 11.80
CA LEU A 63 -13.84 7.90 10.94
C LEU A 63 -14.65 6.75 10.30
N VAL A 64 -13.98 5.67 9.90
CA VAL A 64 -14.66 4.49 9.33
C VAL A 64 -15.48 3.79 10.40
N VAL A 65 -14.92 3.58 11.59
CA VAL A 65 -15.62 2.98 12.72
C VAL A 65 -16.85 3.83 13.11
N GLU A 66 -16.71 5.14 13.19
CA GLU A 66 -17.81 6.06 13.48
C GLU A 66 -18.93 5.98 12.42
N ALA A 67 -18.56 5.84 11.14
CA ALA A 67 -19.52 5.83 10.05
C ALA A 67 -20.25 4.50 9.87
N LEU A 68 -19.55 3.37 10.06
CA LEU A 68 -20.09 2.04 9.77
C LEU A 68 -20.71 1.34 10.99
N ASN A 69 -20.26 1.63 12.23
CA ASN A 69 -20.71 0.92 13.43
C ASN A 69 -21.90 1.57 14.14
N LYS A 70 -22.75 2.29 13.44
CA LYS A 70 -23.99 2.86 14.02
C LYS A 70 -25.08 1.84 14.34
N ASN A 71 -24.96 0.62 13.87
CA ASN A 71 -25.92 -0.47 14.13
C ASN A 71 -25.21 -1.62 14.85
N GLU A 72 -25.88 -2.21 15.84
CA GLU A 72 -25.42 -3.29 16.73
C GLU A 72 -25.08 -4.64 16.04
N ASN A 73 -25.00 -4.69 14.74
CA ASN A 73 -24.58 -5.88 14.01
C ASN A 73 -23.06 -5.86 13.84
N ASP A 74 -22.39 -6.86 14.39
CA ASP A 74 -20.93 -7.12 14.38
C ASP A 74 -20.33 -7.31 12.95
N VAL A 75 -20.67 -6.49 11.99
CA VAL A 75 -20.07 -6.57 10.66
C VAL A 75 -18.77 -5.81 10.71
N GLN A 76 -17.65 -6.53 10.57
CA GLN A 76 -16.30 -5.96 10.51
C GLN A 76 -16.03 -5.33 9.13
N ASP A 77 -16.84 -4.34 8.78
CA ASP A 77 -16.63 -3.60 7.53
C ASP A 77 -15.44 -2.64 7.63
N GLY A 78 -14.72 -2.53 6.52
CA GLY A 78 -13.55 -1.66 6.46
C GLY A 78 -12.72 -1.89 5.20
N MET A 79 -11.40 -1.71 5.31
CA MET A 79 -10.50 -1.93 4.19
C MET A 79 -9.11 -2.38 4.62
N ASP A 80 -8.44 -3.09 3.73
CA ASP A 80 -7.01 -3.31 3.71
C ASP A 80 -6.37 -2.25 2.81
N ILE A 81 -5.28 -1.64 3.23
CA ILE A 81 -4.68 -0.51 2.52
C ILE A 81 -3.17 -0.48 2.65
N ALA A 82 -2.48 -0.12 1.57
CA ALA A 82 -1.12 0.39 1.58
C ALA A 82 -1.17 1.88 1.23
N LEU A 83 -0.70 2.73 2.14
CA LEU A 83 -0.64 4.20 1.98
C LEU A 83 0.80 4.67 1.98
N CYS A 84 1.16 5.45 0.97
CA CYS A 84 2.50 6.03 0.82
C CYS A 84 2.43 7.55 0.63
N GLY A 85 3.44 8.23 1.16
CA GLY A 85 3.73 9.64 0.92
C GLY A 85 5.15 9.79 0.38
N LEU A 86 5.31 10.28 -0.83
CA LEU A 86 6.61 10.45 -1.47
C LEU A 86 7.06 11.92 -1.43
N ASP A 87 8.16 12.18 -0.72
CA ASP A 87 8.94 13.41 -0.89
C ASP A 87 9.88 13.26 -2.08
N ILE A 88 9.47 13.81 -3.21
CA ILE A 88 10.25 13.74 -4.46
C ILE A 88 11.60 14.44 -4.29
N SER A 89 11.64 15.55 -3.54
CA SER A 89 12.83 16.38 -3.38
C SER A 89 13.92 15.67 -2.58
N GLN A 90 13.53 14.91 -1.57
CA GLN A 90 14.43 14.15 -0.70
C GLN A 90 14.56 12.69 -1.15
N LYS A 91 13.74 12.23 -2.07
CA LYS A 91 13.61 10.81 -2.48
C LYS A 91 13.32 9.91 -1.28
N VAL A 92 12.46 10.37 -0.39
CA VAL A 92 12.04 9.63 0.80
C VAL A 92 10.61 9.17 0.62
N LEU A 93 10.39 7.89 0.83
CA LEU A 93 9.07 7.28 0.90
C LEU A 93 8.68 7.10 2.37
N TYR A 94 7.59 7.72 2.75
CA TYR A 94 6.89 7.43 4.00
C TYR A 94 5.82 6.39 3.71
N ALA A 95 5.80 5.31 4.48
CA ALA A 95 4.96 4.16 4.22
C ALA A 95 4.23 3.71 5.48
N SER A 96 2.95 3.38 5.34
CA SER A 96 2.15 2.73 6.36
C SER A 96 1.11 1.83 5.70
N GLY A 97 0.64 0.80 6.38
CA GLY A 97 -0.35 -0.08 5.78
C GLY A 97 -1.10 -0.94 6.79
N ALA A 98 -2.29 -1.34 6.37
CA ALA A 98 -3.18 -2.30 6.99
C ALA A 98 -3.25 -3.52 6.08
N ASN A 99 -2.69 -4.66 6.51
CA ASN A 99 -2.60 -5.95 5.81
C ASN A 99 -1.85 -5.94 4.46
N ASN A 100 -2.08 -4.97 3.59
CA ASN A 100 -1.47 -4.89 2.26
C ASN A 100 0.02 -4.52 2.33
N PRO A 101 0.94 -5.36 1.82
CA PRO A 101 2.37 -5.08 1.83
C PRO A 101 2.75 -4.00 0.81
N ILE A 102 3.93 -3.42 1.00
CA ILE A 102 4.55 -2.49 0.07
C ILE A 102 5.81 -3.15 -0.47
N TRP A 103 5.94 -3.23 -1.79
CA TRP A 103 7.12 -3.79 -2.44
C TRP A 103 7.94 -2.71 -3.13
N ILE A 104 9.26 -2.81 -2.98
CA ILE A 104 10.22 -1.95 -3.68
C ILE A 104 11.21 -2.84 -4.41
N ILE A 105 11.33 -2.66 -5.73
CA ILE A 105 12.40 -3.29 -6.50
C ILE A 105 13.54 -2.30 -6.64
N SER A 106 14.75 -2.74 -6.30
CA SER A 106 15.98 -1.93 -6.29
C SER A 106 17.16 -2.75 -6.82
N GLN A 107 18.18 -2.06 -7.33
CA GLN A 107 19.50 -2.65 -7.59
C GLN A 107 20.34 -2.79 -6.31
N ASN A 108 19.92 -2.18 -5.22
CA ASN A 108 20.63 -2.23 -3.95
C ASN A 108 20.11 -3.40 -3.11
N GLU A 109 21.02 -4.22 -2.60
CA GLU A 109 20.69 -5.32 -1.69
C GLU A 109 20.09 -4.84 -0.38
N LYS A 110 20.43 -3.64 0.05
CA LYS A 110 19.93 -3.03 1.28
C LYS A 110 19.39 -1.64 1.03
N LEU A 111 18.22 -1.35 1.57
CA LEU A 111 17.65 -0.01 1.61
C LEU A 111 17.97 0.66 2.95
N LYS A 112 18.16 1.98 2.92
CA LYS A 112 18.37 2.75 4.14
C LYS A 112 17.02 3.04 4.78
N THR A 113 16.73 2.31 5.85
CA THR A 113 15.50 2.42 6.64
C THR A 113 15.73 1.82 8.02
N SER A 114 14.92 2.21 9.00
CA SER A 114 14.89 1.63 10.34
C SER A 114 13.89 0.48 10.48
N VAL A 115 13.12 0.21 9.43
CA VAL A 115 12.06 -0.81 9.43
C VAL A 115 12.59 -2.15 8.94
N GLU A 116 12.14 -3.22 9.59
CA GLU A 116 12.41 -4.57 9.12
C GLU A 116 11.67 -4.88 7.83
N TYR A 117 12.36 -5.47 6.89
CA TYR A 117 11.81 -5.91 5.62
C TYR A 117 12.43 -7.25 5.19
N LYS A 118 11.74 -7.95 4.27
CA LYS A 118 12.27 -9.15 3.64
C LYS A 118 12.81 -8.81 2.26
N SER A 119 13.99 -9.32 1.92
CA SER A 119 14.55 -9.20 0.58
C SER A 119 14.46 -10.53 -0.15
N PHE A 120 14.06 -10.47 -1.41
CA PHE A 120 14.01 -11.60 -2.32
C PHE A 120 14.89 -11.29 -3.52
N LYS A 121 15.71 -12.27 -3.89
CA LYS A 121 16.57 -12.22 -5.08
C LYS A 121 16.19 -13.36 -5.99
N GLU A 122 15.97 -13.07 -7.27
CA GLU A 122 15.79 -14.08 -8.28
C GLU A 122 17.08 -14.20 -9.09
N GLU A 123 17.51 -15.42 -9.41
CA GLU A 123 18.75 -15.68 -10.17
C GLU A 123 18.73 -15.06 -11.57
N THR A 124 17.53 -14.97 -12.15
CA THR A 124 17.30 -14.41 -13.50
C THR A 124 17.21 -12.89 -13.52
N ALA A 125 17.17 -12.24 -12.37
CA ALA A 125 16.86 -10.81 -12.24
C ALA A 125 18.09 -9.88 -12.23
N ASN A 126 19.23 -10.31 -12.79
CA ASN A 126 20.41 -9.46 -13.06
C ASN A 126 20.81 -8.52 -11.90
N GLY A 127 20.85 -9.05 -10.66
CA GLY A 127 21.26 -8.28 -9.50
C GLY A 127 20.16 -7.38 -8.91
N LEU A 128 18.90 -7.58 -9.29
CA LEU A 128 17.76 -6.90 -8.68
C LEU A 128 17.31 -7.59 -7.40
N PHE A 129 16.81 -6.79 -6.49
CA PHE A 129 16.24 -7.23 -5.21
C PHE A 129 14.82 -6.69 -5.09
N LEU A 130 13.89 -7.55 -4.66
CA LEU A 130 12.56 -7.12 -4.24
C LEU A 130 12.53 -7.06 -2.71
N HIS A 131 12.27 -5.89 -2.17
CA HIS A 131 12.14 -5.65 -0.74
C HIS A 131 10.67 -5.56 -0.36
N GLU A 132 10.22 -6.46 0.52
CA GLU A 132 8.85 -6.50 1.03
C GLU A 132 8.79 -5.87 2.42
N PHE A 133 8.11 -4.74 2.51
CA PHE A 133 7.75 -4.09 3.77
C PHE A 133 6.38 -4.59 4.20
N LYS A 134 6.34 -5.26 5.35
CA LYS A 134 5.09 -5.78 5.90
C LYS A 134 4.30 -4.66 6.56
N SER A 135 3.03 -4.63 6.27
CA SER A 135 2.07 -3.79 6.96
C SER A 135 1.64 -4.39 8.31
N LEU A 136 1.05 -3.56 9.17
CA LEU A 136 0.43 -4.03 10.40
C LEU A 136 -0.70 -5.01 10.03
N LYS A 137 -0.74 -6.16 10.71
CA LYS A 137 -1.82 -7.15 10.53
C LYS A 137 -3.07 -6.72 11.27
N LYS A 138 -3.68 -5.68 10.76
CA LYS A 138 -4.89 -5.06 11.27
C LYS A 138 -5.55 -4.34 10.09
N HIS A 139 -6.86 -4.56 9.86
CA HIS A 139 -7.60 -3.80 8.86
C HIS A 139 -8.02 -2.42 9.40
N ILE A 140 -8.37 -1.51 8.50
CA ILE A 140 -9.05 -0.25 8.83
C ILE A 140 -10.51 -0.57 9.09
N GLY A 141 -10.96 -0.47 10.31
CA GLY A 141 -12.31 -0.81 10.75
C GLY A 141 -12.34 -1.18 12.23
N LEU A 142 -13.45 -1.77 12.68
CA LEU A 142 -13.58 -2.25 14.05
C LEU A 142 -12.60 -3.41 14.30
N SER A 143 -11.76 -3.27 15.31
CA SER A 143 -10.76 -4.26 15.66
C SER A 143 -10.47 -4.25 17.15
N GLU A 144 -10.31 -5.41 17.74
CA GLU A 144 -9.85 -5.55 19.14
C GLU A 144 -8.40 -5.10 19.34
N GLN A 145 -7.63 -5.00 18.25
CA GLN A 145 -6.25 -4.58 18.32
C GLN A 145 -6.13 -3.07 18.55
N THR A 146 -5.50 -2.71 19.66
CA THR A 146 -5.26 -1.31 20.05
C THR A 146 -4.00 -0.71 19.43
N THR A 147 -3.16 -1.52 18.75
CA THR A 147 -1.93 -1.05 18.11
C THR A 147 -2.22 0.01 17.06
N LYS A 148 -1.53 1.15 17.17
CA LYS A 148 -1.64 2.24 16.21
C LYS A 148 -0.76 2.01 15.00
N PHE A 149 -1.22 2.52 13.84
CA PHE A 149 -0.41 2.62 12.64
C PHE A 149 0.72 3.62 12.84
N SER A 150 1.89 3.35 12.30
CA SER A 150 3.06 4.22 12.34
C SER A 150 3.60 4.45 10.94
N SER A 151 4.22 5.61 10.73
CA SER A 151 4.96 5.91 9.49
C SER A 151 6.33 5.26 9.52
N HIS A 152 6.72 4.69 8.40
CA HIS A 152 8.03 4.12 8.17
C HIS A 152 8.74 4.92 7.09
N GLU A 153 9.95 5.34 7.36
CA GLU A 153 10.77 6.12 6.44
C GLU A 153 11.73 5.21 5.66
N ILE A 154 11.71 5.33 4.33
CA ILE A 154 12.53 4.54 3.42
C ILE A 154 13.22 5.49 2.45
N GLN A 155 14.55 5.56 2.50
CA GLN A 155 15.32 6.31 1.53
C GLN A 155 15.37 5.57 0.20
N LEU A 156 14.87 6.20 -0.85
CA LEU A 156 14.87 5.65 -2.21
C LEU A 156 16.13 6.06 -2.98
N ASN A 157 16.52 5.21 -3.90
CA ASN A 157 17.59 5.45 -4.87
C ASN A 157 17.00 5.69 -6.25
N PRO A 158 17.74 6.38 -7.14
CA PRO A 158 17.34 6.51 -8.54
C PRO A 158 17.15 5.11 -9.17
N GLY A 159 16.02 4.91 -9.83
CA GLY A 159 15.66 3.63 -10.44
C GLY A 159 14.83 2.71 -9.55
N ASP A 160 14.73 2.95 -8.25
CA ASP A 160 13.83 2.16 -7.39
C ASP A 160 12.39 2.28 -7.88
N THR A 161 11.67 1.15 -7.90
CA THR A 161 10.26 1.10 -8.30
C THR A 161 9.39 0.59 -7.16
N ILE A 162 8.31 1.30 -6.88
CA ILE A 162 7.37 1.00 -5.81
C ILE A 162 6.15 0.30 -6.41
N TYR A 163 5.73 -0.81 -5.81
CA TYR A 163 4.52 -1.55 -6.17
C TYR A 163 3.58 -1.62 -4.97
N LEU A 164 2.37 -1.11 -5.16
CA LEU A 164 1.24 -1.26 -4.25
C LEU A 164 0.17 -2.11 -4.93
N PHE A 165 -0.42 -3.01 -4.21
CA PHE A 165 -1.42 -3.95 -4.74
C PHE A 165 -2.29 -4.49 -3.60
N SER A 166 -3.50 -4.96 -3.94
CA SER A 166 -4.31 -5.79 -3.06
C SER A 166 -3.98 -7.27 -3.29
N ASP A 167 -4.52 -8.15 -2.45
CA ASP A 167 -4.35 -9.60 -2.62
C ASP A 167 -5.04 -10.15 -3.89
N GLY A 168 -6.02 -9.41 -4.43
CA GLY A 168 -6.83 -9.82 -5.57
C GLY A 168 -6.03 -10.30 -6.78
N TYR A 169 -4.84 -9.71 -7.04
CA TYR A 169 -3.99 -10.15 -8.13
C TYR A 169 -3.33 -11.51 -7.84
N ALA A 170 -2.73 -11.66 -6.66
CA ALA A 170 -2.05 -12.91 -6.27
C ALA A 170 -3.03 -14.05 -6.04
N ASP A 171 -4.27 -13.72 -5.72
CA ASP A 171 -5.35 -14.65 -5.39
C ASP A 171 -6.16 -15.11 -6.59
N GLN A 172 -5.93 -14.54 -7.78
CA GLN A 172 -6.60 -14.99 -8.99
C GLN A 172 -6.25 -16.44 -9.35
N PHE A 173 -7.26 -17.14 -9.86
CA PHE A 173 -7.12 -18.49 -10.41
C PHE A 173 -7.02 -18.39 -11.92
N GLY A 174 -6.03 -19.05 -12.50
CA GLY A 174 -5.83 -19.01 -13.95
C GLY A 174 -4.84 -20.06 -14.47
N GLY A 175 -4.48 -19.91 -15.75
CA GLY A 175 -3.60 -20.78 -16.46
C GLY A 175 -4.21 -22.18 -16.71
N GLN A 176 -3.51 -23.03 -17.46
CA GLN A 176 -3.98 -24.37 -17.88
C GLN A 176 -4.35 -25.31 -16.72
N ARG A 177 -3.87 -25.05 -15.50
CA ARG A 177 -4.10 -25.90 -14.32
C ARG A 177 -5.12 -25.34 -13.33
N GLY A 178 -5.72 -24.17 -13.60
CA GLY A 178 -6.70 -23.52 -12.71
C GLY A 178 -6.16 -23.27 -11.30
N LYS A 179 -4.88 -23.01 -11.12
CA LYS A 179 -4.26 -22.80 -9.80
C LYS A 179 -4.18 -21.31 -9.48
N LYS A 180 -4.22 -21.01 -8.17
CA LYS A 180 -3.99 -19.66 -7.64
C LYS A 180 -2.58 -19.17 -8.07
N PHE A 181 -2.48 -17.93 -8.52
CA PHE A 181 -1.23 -17.34 -9.05
C PHE A 181 -0.12 -17.26 -8.00
N LYS A 182 -0.46 -16.80 -6.80
CA LYS A 182 0.38 -16.66 -5.61
C LYS A 182 1.41 -15.51 -5.69
N TYR A 183 1.75 -14.98 -4.53
CA TYR A 183 2.77 -13.92 -4.38
C TYR A 183 4.16 -14.29 -4.94
N SER A 184 4.55 -15.57 -4.89
CA SER A 184 5.83 -16.01 -5.44
C SER A 184 5.91 -15.81 -6.95
N SER A 185 4.85 -16.17 -7.68
CA SER A 185 4.76 -15.95 -9.13
C SER A 185 4.71 -14.46 -9.47
N PHE A 186 3.98 -13.70 -8.67
CA PHE A 186 3.88 -12.24 -8.85
C PHE A 186 5.24 -11.56 -8.66
N ARG A 187 6.00 -11.91 -7.62
CA ARG A 187 7.37 -11.39 -7.42
C ARG A 187 8.26 -11.68 -8.62
N LYS A 188 8.26 -12.92 -9.09
CA LYS A 188 9.04 -13.33 -10.24
C LYS A 188 8.67 -12.54 -11.49
N LEU A 189 7.37 -12.41 -11.77
CA LEU A 189 6.86 -11.62 -12.90
C LEU A 189 7.35 -10.17 -12.86
N LEU A 190 7.29 -9.49 -11.71
CA LEU A 190 7.73 -8.12 -11.57
C LEU A 190 9.25 -7.98 -11.74
N LEU A 191 10.04 -8.86 -11.12
CA LEU A 191 11.50 -8.85 -11.23
C LEU A 191 11.98 -9.09 -12.67
N GLU A 192 11.39 -10.04 -13.39
CA GLU A 192 11.75 -10.35 -14.78
C GLU A 192 11.41 -9.20 -15.74
N ASN A 193 10.43 -8.37 -15.41
CA ASN A 193 9.95 -7.31 -16.28
C ASN A 193 10.29 -5.89 -15.79
N TYR A 194 11.04 -5.75 -14.70
CA TYR A 194 11.40 -4.47 -14.10
C TYR A 194 12.01 -3.46 -15.09
N HIS A 195 12.86 -3.92 -16.00
CA HIS A 195 13.56 -3.07 -16.97
C HIS A 195 12.67 -2.51 -18.08
N LYS A 196 11.42 -2.97 -18.18
CA LYS A 196 10.47 -2.53 -19.20
C LYS A 196 9.76 -1.24 -18.75
N ALA A 197 9.32 -0.43 -19.71
CA ALA A 197 8.47 0.73 -19.42
C ALA A 197 7.19 0.29 -18.71
N MET A 198 6.61 1.17 -17.87
CA MET A 198 5.41 0.86 -17.06
C MET A 198 4.23 0.43 -17.92
N GLU A 199 4.05 1.01 -19.10
CA GLU A 199 3.00 0.62 -20.05
C GLU A 199 3.16 -0.82 -20.52
N SER A 200 4.40 -1.24 -20.77
CA SER A 200 4.71 -2.63 -21.16
C SER A 200 4.52 -3.58 -19.98
N GLN A 201 4.93 -3.19 -18.78
CA GLN A 201 4.69 -3.98 -17.57
C GLN A 201 3.18 -4.18 -17.35
N LYS A 202 2.37 -3.13 -17.53
CA LYS A 202 0.91 -3.21 -17.42
C LYS A 202 0.32 -4.27 -18.35
N VAL A 203 0.75 -4.29 -19.61
CA VAL A 203 0.28 -5.29 -20.59
C VAL A 203 0.65 -6.69 -20.12
N ILE A 204 1.91 -6.91 -19.75
CA ILE A 204 2.41 -8.22 -19.30
C ILE A 204 1.66 -8.71 -18.05
N ILE A 205 1.40 -7.80 -17.10
CA ILE A 205 0.66 -8.10 -15.88
C ILE A 205 -0.78 -8.52 -16.22
N ASN A 206 -1.45 -7.80 -17.11
CA ASN A 206 -2.81 -8.13 -17.55
C ASN A 206 -2.90 -9.47 -18.29
N ASP A 207 -1.87 -9.82 -19.09
CA ASP A 207 -1.86 -11.02 -19.93
C ASP A 207 -1.33 -12.27 -19.20
N SER A 208 -1.07 -12.17 -17.89
CA SER A 208 -0.45 -13.25 -17.10
C SER A 208 -1.42 -14.32 -16.60
N PHE A 209 -2.72 -14.25 -16.96
CA PHE A 209 -3.77 -15.17 -16.53
C PHE A 209 -4.42 -15.95 -17.66
#